data_0f33726889fc7c7491d3519cf6233786
#
_entry.id   0f33726889fc7c7491d3519cf6233786
#
_cell.length_a   1.000
_cell.length_b   1.000
_cell.length_c   1.000
_cell.angle_alpha   90.00
_cell.angle_beta   90.00
_cell.angle_gamma   90.00
#
_symmetry.space_group_name_H-M   'P 1'
#
loop_
_entity.id
_entity.type
_entity.pdbx_description
1 polymer ?
#
loop_
_entity_poly.entity_id
_entity_poly.type
_entity_poly.pdbx_seq_one_letter_code
_entity_poly.pdbx_strand_id
1 'polypeptide(L)' 'MLILTRRPDESIMIDDDIKIKVLGVRNNQIRIGLEAPDDVVIVREELLEEDSSE' A
#
# COMPACT_ATOMS: atom_id res chain seq x y z
N MET A 1 7.71 5.86 13.39
CA MET A 1 6.69 5.44 12.42
C MET A 1 5.62 6.51 12.31
N LEU A 2 5.21 6.84 11.12
CA LEU A 2 4.10 7.76 10.92
C LEU A 2 2.79 6.98 10.94
N ILE A 3 1.86 7.43 11.74
CA ILE A 3 0.55 6.78 11.85
C ILE A 3 -0.51 7.83 11.52
N LEU A 4 -1.39 7.49 10.60
CA LEU A 4 -2.47 8.39 10.23
C LEU A 4 -3.70 7.58 9.84
N THR A 5 -4.85 8.24 9.78
CA THR A 5 -6.10 7.57 9.40
C THR A 5 -6.65 8.20 8.13
N ARG A 6 -7.23 7.35 7.29
CA ARG A 6 -7.89 7.80 6.08
C ARG A 6 -9.24 7.12 5.95
N ARG A 7 -10.18 7.81 5.36
CA ARG A 7 -11.50 7.25 5.06
C ARG A 7 -11.45 6.55 3.70
N PRO A 8 -12.42 5.67 3.41
CA PRO A 8 -12.51 5.11 2.06
C PRO A 8 -12.52 6.22 1.01
N ASP A 9 -11.87 5.98 -0.09
CA ASP A 9 -11.68 6.89 -1.22
C ASP A 9 -10.68 8.02 -0.95
N GLU A 10 -10.11 8.09 0.23
CA GLU A 10 -9.03 9.03 0.53
C GLU A 10 -7.68 8.39 0.27
N SER A 11 -6.70 9.23 -0.02
CA SER A 11 -5.38 8.76 -0.44
C SER A 11 -4.28 9.36 0.39
N ILE A 12 -3.12 8.71 0.29
CA ILE A 12 -1.87 9.19 0.89
C ILE A 12 -0.86 9.28 -0.24
N MET A 13 -0.09 10.36 -0.28
CA MET A 13 0.98 10.49 -1.25
C MET A 13 2.33 10.28 -0.57
N ILE A 14 3.18 9.50 -1.20
CA ILE A 14 4.56 9.33 -0.77
C ILE A 14 5.43 9.92 -1.89
N ASP A 15 6.21 10.93 -1.56
CA ASP A 15 6.85 11.76 -2.55
C ASP A 15 5.79 12.34 -3.49
N ASP A 16 6.10 12.47 -4.74
CA ASP A 16 5.17 13.03 -5.72
C ASP A 16 4.58 11.97 -6.64
N ASP A 17 5.03 10.73 -6.52
CA ASP A 17 4.74 9.73 -7.54
C ASP A 17 4.15 8.43 -7.01
N ILE A 18 4.07 8.26 -5.70
CA ILE A 18 3.48 7.06 -5.12
C ILE A 18 2.19 7.43 -4.42
N LYS A 19 1.10 6.80 -4.84
CA LYS A 19 -0.21 7.06 -4.28
C LYS A 19 -0.78 5.80 -3.66
N ILE A 20 -1.22 5.92 -2.43
CA ILE A 20 -1.88 4.83 -1.71
C ILE A 20 -3.32 5.25 -1.45
N LYS A 21 -4.26 4.51 -1.99
CA LYS A 21 -5.67 4.85 -1.86
C LYS A 21 -6.39 3.77 -1.05
N VAL A 22 -7.18 4.17 -0.07
CA VAL A 22 -8.03 3.25 0.67
C VAL A 22 -9.29 3.03 -0.13
N LEU A 23 -9.49 1.81 -0.61
CA LEU A 23 -10.66 1.49 -1.43
C LEU A 23 -11.87 1.13 -0.59
N GLY A 24 -11.68 0.50 0.56
CA GLY A 24 -12.79 0.17 1.42
C GLY A 24 -12.41 -0.86 2.46
N VAL A 25 -13.36 -1.14 3.34
CA VAL A 25 -13.21 -2.14 4.39
C VAL A 25 -14.37 -3.10 4.28
N ARG A 26 -14.09 -4.38 4.32
CA ARG A 26 -15.12 -5.41 4.24
C ARG A 26 -14.68 -6.64 5.02
N ASN A 27 -15.50 -7.07 5.96
CA ASN A 27 -15.23 -8.29 6.75
C ASN A 27 -13.84 -8.26 7.39
N ASN A 28 -13.48 -7.15 8.01
CA ASN A 28 -12.17 -6.95 8.65
C ASN A 28 -11.00 -6.94 7.68
N GLN A 29 -11.28 -6.86 6.39
CA GLN A 29 -10.26 -6.75 5.37
C GLN A 29 -10.27 -5.35 4.79
N ILE A 30 -9.09 -4.79 4.62
CA ILE A 30 -8.93 -3.44 4.08
C ILE A 30 -8.38 -3.58 2.66
N ARG A 31 -9.07 -2.96 1.72
CA ARG A 31 -8.62 -2.95 0.33
C ARG A 31 -7.85 -1.67 0.07
N ILE A 32 -6.67 -1.82 -0.45
CA ILE A 32 -5.76 -0.69 -0.70
C ILE A 32 -5.31 -0.73 -2.15
N GLY A 33 -5.44 0.40 -2.83
CA GLY A 33 -4.92 0.54 -4.18
C GLY A 33 -3.60 1.28 -4.15
N LEU A 34 -2.66 0.83 -4.95
CA LEU A 34 -1.33 1.42 -5.02
C LEU A 34 -1.02 1.83 -6.44
N GLU A 35 -0.51 3.04 -6.59
CA GLU A 35 -0.02 3.55 -7.87
C GLU A 35 1.41 4.00 -7.68
N ALA A 36 2.31 3.52 -8.53
CA ALA A 36 3.72 3.86 -8.44
C ALA A 36 4.35 3.78 -9.83
N PRO A 37 5.50 4.44 -10.02
CA PRO A 37 6.22 4.33 -11.28
C PRO A 37 6.72 2.90 -11.53
N ASP A 38 7.05 2.62 -12.78
CA ASP A 38 7.47 1.27 -13.18
C ASP A 38 8.74 0.80 -12.49
N ASP A 39 9.58 1.72 -12.04
CA ASP A 39 10.82 1.36 -11.38
C ASP A 39 10.67 1.11 -9.89
N VAL A 40 9.45 1.22 -9.36
CA VAL A 40 9.16 0.92 -7.97
C VAL A 40 8.51 -0.47 -7.89
N VAL A 41 9.17 -1.36 -7.17
CA VAL A 41 8.65 -2.72 -6.99
C VAL A 41 7.71 -2.75 -5.80
N ILE A 42 6.52 -3.26 -6.00
CA ILE A 42 5.51 -3.36 -4.95
C ILE A 42 5.24 -4.83 -4.70
N VAL A 43 5.54 -5.30 -3.49
CA VAL A 43 5.28 -6.68 -3.10
C VAL A 43 4.67 -6.70 -1.71
N ARG A 44 3.99 -7.77 -1.40
CA ARG A 44 3.51 -8.00 -0.04
C ARG A 44 4.69 -8.35 0.84
N GLU A 45 4.60 -7.95 2.10
CA GLU A 45 5.69 -8.20 3.04
C GLU A 45 5.99 -9.68 3.18
N GLU A 46 4.97 -10.51 3.23
CA GLU A 46 5.20 -11.95 3.38
C GLU A 46 5.91 -12.54 2.17
N LEU A 47 5.68 -12.00 0.98
CA LEU A 47 6.40 -12.46 -0.21
C LEU A 47 7.84 -12.00 -0.21
N LEU A 48 8.09 -10.83 0.33
CA LEU A 48 9.45 -10.32 0.46
C LEU A 48 10.27 -11.19 1.41
N GLU A 49 9.67 -11.66 2.49
CA GLU A 49 10.33 -12.55 3.43
C GLU A 49 10.69 -13.87 2.76
N GLU A 50 9.81 -14.41 1.94
CA GLU A 50 10.09 -15.63 1.21
C GLU A 50 11.29 -15.43 0.29
N ASP A 51 11.33 -14.31 -0.40
CA ASP A 51 12.44 -13.99 -1.28
C ASP A 51 13.75 -13.90 -0.50
N SER A 52 13.72 -13.30 0.67
CA SER A 52 14.92 -13.13 1.46
C SER A 52 15.40 -14.43 2.08
N SER A 53 14.54 -15.42 2.19
CA SER A 53 14.93 -16.71 2.74
C SER A 53 15.64 -17.59 1.73
N GLU A 54 15.61 -17.21 0.49
CA GLU A 54 16.30 -17.95 -0.58
C GLU A 54 17.77 -17.58 -0.64
#